data_e80db472976e96a55dc037caad615efb
#
_entry.id   e80db472976e96a55dc037caad615efb
#
_cell.length_a   1.000
_cell.length_b   1.000
_cell.length_c   1.000
_cell.angle_alpha   90.00
_cell.angle_beta   90.00
_cell.angle_gamma   90.00
#
_symmetry.space_group_name_H-M   'P 1'
#
loop_
_entity.id
_entity.type
_entity.pdbx_description
1 polymer ?
#
loop_
_entity_poly.entity_id
_entity_poly.type
_entity_poly.pdbx_seq_one_letter_code
_entity_poly.pdbx_strand_id
1 'polypeptide(L)'
;MGIWLALLSAAIFGLVTVTDKRLISVNMPNISSFYFIIVITLYVHTGLAIIVFGIPDQLPLTHLLLAGIAGLFWGASLWTMFIGYRFEEASRASAVIHTFPVFVALLAVPFLGEILSIAQCLAILIVVVGAFSISLRSSAGNLFTINKAFPILIAASILTALAHITGKYSLEKIEVEFVYAVRNFFMATFLAMFIRPKDTVTVIRALKNPQTLALVIVGETILAPIGIFLNVAASSIGAISIVSTVTASRPFFVFLYGSILSVGPFRLLDESIDILSLIHISEPTRRTPISYAV
;
A
#
# COMPACT_ATOMS: atom_id res chain seq x y z
N MET A 1 -18.80 10.26 7.64
CA MET A 1 -17.72 10.98 6.93
C MET A 1 -16.46 10.12 6.81
N GLY A 2 -15.94 9.51 7.85
CA GLY A 2 -14.72 8.68 7.80
C GLY A 2 -14.73 7.55 6.78
N ILE A 3 -15.87 6.84 6.63
CA ILE A 3 -16.02 5.75 5.66
C ILE A 3 -15.82 6.27 4.21
N TRP A 4 -16.37 7.43 3.88
CA TRP A 4 -16.23 8.02 2.55
C TRP A 4 -14.79 8.45 2.24
N LEU A 5 -14.08 9.01 3.24
CA LEU A 5 -12.67 9.33 3.11
C LEU A 5 -11.82 8.07 2.93
N ALA A 6 -12.11 7.01 3.68
CA ALA A 6 -11.44 5.71 3.53
C ALA A 6 -11.68 5.10 2.15
N LEU A 7 -12.93 5.16 1.65
CA LEU A 7 -13.27 4.64 0.32
C LEU A 7 -12.60 5.44 -0.79
N LEU A 8 -12.58 6.77 -0.68
CA LEU A 8 -11.88 7.65 -1.63
C LEU A 8 -10.37 7.38 -1.61
N SER A 9 -9.79 7.21 -0.41
CA SER A 9 -8.39 6.80 -0.27
C SER A 9 -8.13 5.45 -0.96
N ALA A 10 -9.00 4.45 -0.76
CA ALA A 10 -8.88 3.15 -1.40
C ALA A 10 -8.95 3.25 -2.93
N ALA A 11 -9.85 4.07 -3.45
CA ALA A 11 -10.00 4.32 -4.89
C ALA A 11 -8.74 4.99 -5.48
N ILE A 12 -8.23 6.04 -4.83
CA ILE A 12 -7.00 6.73 -5.23
C ILE A 12 -5.81 5.76 -5.20
N PHE A 13 -5.64 5.01 -4.11
CA PHE A 13 -4.57 4.03 -4.03
C PHE A 13 -4.73 2.87 -5.02
N GLY A 14 -5.95 2.54 -5.44
CA GLY A 14 -6.19 1.62 -6.54
C GLY A 14 -5.50 2.10 -7.83
N LEU A 15 -5.66 3.38 -8.16
CA LEU A 15 -5.02 4.00 -9.32
C LEU A 15 -3.49 4.10 -9.14
N VAL A 16 -3.02 4.53 -7.95
CA VAL A 16 -1.59 4.54 -7.60
C VAL A 16 -0.97 3.16 -7.81
N THR A 17 -1.63 2.09 -7.36
CA THR A 17 -1.10 0.72 -7.53
C THR A 17 -0.92 0.34 -9.00
N VAL A 18 -1.81 0.78 -9.89
CA VAL A 18 -1.69 0.55 -11.33
C VAL A 18 -0.50 1.32 -11.91
N THR A 19 -0.31 2.59 -11.50
CA THR A 19 0.85 3.40 -11.92
C THR A 19 2.16 2.84 -11.37
N ASP A 20 2.21 2.43 -10.11
CA ASP A 20 3.37 1.80 -9.47
C ASP A 20 3.80 0.54 -10.19
N LYS A 21 2.83 -0.32 -10.52
CA LYS A 21 3.10 -1.54 -11.28
C LYS A 21 3.80 -1.22 -12.60
N ARG A 22 3.33 -0.21 -13.33
CA ARG A 22 3.96 0.23 -14.59
C ARG A 22 5.35 0.80 -14.34
N LEU A 23 5.49 1.66 -13.32
CA LEU A 23 6.78 2.24 -12.95
C LEU A 23 7.81 1.18 -12.60
N ILE A 24 7.46 0.22 -11.74
CA ILE A 24 8.38 -0.83 -11.26
C ILE A 24 8.73 -1.82 -12.38
N SER A 25 7.74 -2.22 -13.21
CA SER A 25 7.95 -3.29 -14.18
C SER A 25 8.58 -2.84 -15.48
N VAL A 26 8.43 -1.56 -15.87
CA VAL A 26 8.82 -1.07 -17.22
C VAL A 26 9.69 0.17 -17.15
N ASN A 27 9.34 1.13 -16.30
CA ASN A 27 9.94 2.47 -16.38
C ASN A 27 11.16 2.64 -15.48
N MET A 28 11.24 1.90 -14.35
CA MET A 28 12.34 2.00 -13.39
C MET A 28 13.33 0.85 -13.55
N PRO A 29 14.65 1.11 -13.48
CA PRO A 29 15.67 0.09 -13.68
C PRO A 29 15.70 -0.94 -12.55
N ASN A 30 15.27 -0.56 -11.35
CA ASN A 30 15.23 -1.43 -10.17
C ASN A 30 14.36 -0.82 -9.05
N ILE A 31 14.08 -1.61 -8.02
CA ILE A 31 13.24 -1.21 -6.87
C ILE A 31 13.86 -0.08 -6.03
N SER A 32 15.19 -0.02 -5.93
CA SER A 32 15.90 1.05 -5.21
C SER A 32 15.68 2.41 -5.87
N SER A 33 15.65 2.43 -7.22
CA SER A 33 15.29 3.63 -8.00
C SER A 33 13.86 4.09 -7.72
N PHE A 34 12.93 3.17 -7.54
CA PHE A 34 11.56 3.48 -7.19
C PHE A 34 11.44 4.02 -5.74
N TYR A 35 12.16 3.43 -4.78
CA TYR A 35 12.23 3.98 -3.42
C TYR A 35 12.76 5.40 -3.38
N PHE A 36 13.74 5.74 -4.22
CA PHE A 36 14.28 7.09 -4.30
C PHE A 36 13.19 8.12 -4.61
N ILE A 37 12.29 7.80 -5.56
CA ILE A 37 11.16 8.67 -5.91
C ILE A 37 10.19 8.81 -4.74
N ILE A 38 9.77 7.69 -4.13
CA ILE A 38 8.87 7.70 -2.97
C ILE A 38 9.46 8.56 -1.84
N VAL A 39 10.74 8.37 -1.52
CA VAL A 39 11.41 9.08 -0.42
C VAL A 39 11.44 10.57 -0.67
N ILE A 40 11.81 11.02 -1.88
CA ILE A 40 11.81 12.46 -2.21
C ILE A 40 10.39 13.02 -2.10
N THR A 41 9.41 12.33 -2.68
CA THR A 41 8.02 12.76 -2.63
C THR A 41 7.52 12.91 -1.19
N LEU A 42 7.78 11.93 -0.33
CA LEU A 42 7.37 11.96 1.07
C LEU A 42 8.04 13.10 1.84
N TYR A 43 9.34 13.35 1.64
CA TYR A 43 10.03 14.48 2.28
C TYR A 43 9.51 15.82 1.79
N VAL A 44 9.26 15.97 0.49
CA VAL A 44 8.68 17.20 -0.06
C VAL A 44 7.30 17.47 0.56
N HIS A 45 6.43 16.45 0.63
CA HIS A 45 5.11 16.60 1.23
C HIS A 45 5.15 16.82 2.74
N THR A 46 6.12 16.23 3.45
CA THR A 46 6.39 16.56 4.86
C THR A 46 6.72 18.03 5.02
N GLY A 47 7.65 18.54 4.22
CA GLY A 47 8.04 19.95 4.25
C GLY A 47 6.88 20.88 3.91
N LEU A 48 6.11 20.55 2.86
CA LEU A 48 4.92 21.31 2.46
C LEU A 48 3.86 21.33 3.56
N ALA A 49 3.59 20.20 4.20
CA ALA A 49 2.62 20.13 5.30
C ALA A 49 3.05 21.00 6.49
N ILE A 50 4.33 20.99 6.86
CA ILE A 50 4.85 21.83 7.94
C ILE A 50 4.79 23.32 7.56
N ILE A 51 5.09 23.68 6.31
CA ILE A 51 5.04 25.08 5.85
C ILE A 51 3.60 25.61 5.82
N VAL A 52 2.65 24.78 5.38
CA VAL A 52 1.25 25.22 5.18
C VAL A 52 0.47 25.23 6.50
N PHE A 53 0.64 24.19 7.32
CA PHE A 53 -0.17 24.02 8.53
C PHE A 53 0.57 24.40 9.82
N GLY A 54 1.89 24.55 9.77
CA GLY A 54 2.72 24.87 10.93
C GLY A 54 3.04 23.66 11.81
N ILE A 55 3.63 23.97 12.96
CA ILE A 55 3.90 22.98 14.02
C ILE A 55 2.97 23.31 15.18
N PRO A 56 2.18 22.34 15.69
CA PRO A 56 1.28 22.56 16.82
C PRO A 56 2.04 23.03 18.08
N ASP A 57 1.44 23.94 18.85
CA ASP A 57 2.03 24.47 20.09
C ASP A 57 2.21 23.39 21.16
N GLN A 58 1.34 22.38 21.17
CA GLN A 58 1.36 21.28 22.13
C GLN A 58 1.57 19.96 21.42
N LEU A 59 2.72 19.37 21.66
CA LEU A 59 3.10 18.06 21.11
C LEU A 59 3.40 17.08 22.24
N PRO A 60 2.40 16.31 22.73
CA PRO A 60 2.66 15.28 23.72
C PRO A 60 3.64 14.25 23.18
N LEU A 61 4.79 14.10 23.86
CA LEU A 61 5.91 13.29 23.39
C LEU A 61 5.49 11.86 23.02
N THR A 62 4.65 11.24 23.84
CA THR A 62 4.15 9.87 23.57
C THR A 62 3.44 9.78 22.22
N HIS A 63 2.52 10.73 21.93
CA HIS A 63 1.75 10.72 20.69
C HIS A 63 2.62 11.05 19.48
N LEU A 64 3.61 11.94 19.67
CA LEU A 64 4.60 12.25 18.64
C LEU A 64 5.47 11.03 18.29
N LEU A 65 5.96 10.32 19.32
CA LEU A 65 6.73 9.08 19.11
C LEU A 65 5.89 8.01 18.41
N LEU A 66 4.61 7.87 18.77
CA LEU A 66 3.71 6.91 18.12
C LEU A 66 3.42 7.28 16.66
N ALA A 67 3.32 8.56 16.33
CA ALA A 67 3.22 9.01 14.94
C ALA A 67 4.47 8.62 14.12
N GLY A 68 5.67 8.80 14.72
CA GLY A 68 6.93 8.38 14.12
C GLY A 68 7.03 6.86 13.94
N ILE A 69 6.67 6.10 14.98
CA ILE A 69 6.62 4.64 14.94
C ILE A 69 5.62 4.15 13.87
N ALA A 70 4.47 4.80 13.73
CA ALA A 70 3.53 4.50 12.65
C ALA A 70 4.18 4.65 11.27
N GLY A 71 4.97 5.71 11.07
CA GLY A 71 5.75 5.91 9.84
C GLY A 71 6.78 4.81 9.60
N LEU A 72 7.53 4.41 10.63
CA LEU A 72 8.49 3.30 10.54
C LEU A 72 7.81 1.98 10.19
N PHE A 73 6.68 1.64 10.82
CA PHE A 73 5.90 0.44 10.50
C PHE A 73 5.36 0.47 9.07
N TRP A 74 4.89 1.62 8.58
CA TRP A 74 4.47 1.76 7.18
C TRP A 74 5.63 1.56 6.21
N GLY A 75 6.79 2.15 6.48
CA GLY A 75 8.00 1.95 5.68
C GLY A 75 8.43 0.49 5.67
N ALA A 76 8.45 -0.15 6.84
CA ALA A 76 8.78 -1.57 6.98
C ALA A 76 7.77 -2.47 6.26
N SER A 77 6.47 -2.15 6.35
CA SER A 77 5.42 -2.88 5.63
C SER A 77 5.63 -2.81 4.11
N LEU A 78 5.84 -1.61 3.55
CA LEU A 78 6.10 -1.44 2.13
C LEU A 78 7.36 -2.20 1.68
N TRP A 79 8.44 -2.10 2.42
CA TRP A 79 9.67 -2.82 2.10
C TRP A 79 9.46 -4.34 2.11
N THR A 80 8.79 -4.86 3.14
CA THR A 80 8.47 -6.29 3.27
C THR A 80 7.53 -6.76 2.16
N MET A 81 6.53 -5.95 1.81
CA MET A 81 5.61 -6.18 0.69
C MET A 81 6.36 -6.35 -0.63
N PHE A 82 7.28 -5.44 -0.95
CA PHE A 82 8.06 -5.52 -2.19
C PHE A 82 9.03 -6.71 -2.21
N ILE A 83 9.51 -7.18 -1.05
CA ILE A 83 10.23 -8.45 -0.97
C ILE A 83 9.29 -9.61 -1.31
N GLY A 84 8.08 -9.62 -0.77
CA GLY A 84 7.06 -10.65 -1.06
C GLY A 84 6.74 -10.74 -2.55
N TYR A 85 6.65 -9.63 -3.26
CA TYR A 85 6.41 -9.58 -4.71
C TYR A 85 7.51 -10.23 -5.57
N ARG A 86 8.70 -10.51 -5.01
CA ARG A 86 9.74 -11.27 -5.71
C ARG A 86 9.46 -12.78 -5.74
N PHE A 87 8.62 -13.27 -4.85
CA PHE A 87 8.34 -14.69 -4.66
C PHE A 87 6.92 -15.07 -5.05
N GLU A 88 6.03 -14.06 -5.27
CA GLU A 88 4.64 -14.30 -5.58
C GLU A 88 4.12 -13.26 -6.60
N GLU A 89 3.10 -13.63 -7.36
CA GLU A 89 2.42 -12.69 -8.27
C GLU A 89 1.77 -11.55 -7.48
N ALA A 90 1.83 -10.34 -8.04
CA ALA A 90 1.37 -9.14 -7.36
C ALA A 90 -0.11 -9.21 -6.92
N SER A 91 -0.97 -9.86 -7.70
CA SER A 91 -2.39 -10.03 -7.37
C SER A 91 -2.61 -10.88 -6.13
N ARG A 92 -1.86 -11.99 -5.99
CA ARG A 92 -1.92 -12.89 -4.82
C ARG A 92 -1.28 -12.26 -3.59
N ALA A 93 -0.11 -11.67 -3.77
CA ALA A 93 0.57 -10.95 -2.71
C ALA A 93 -0.31 -9.82 -2.16
N SER A 94 -0.98 -9.06 -3.04
CA SER A 94 -1.93 -8.02 -2.65
C SER A 94 -3.08 -8.59 -1.81
N ALA A 95 -3.64 -9.74 -2.18
CA ALA A 95 -4.72 -10.35 -1.40
C ALA A 95 -4.27 -10.69 0.03
N VAL A 96 -3.06 -11.27 0.21
CA VAL A 96 -2.52 -11.60 1.53
C VAL A 96 -2.26 -10.33 2.35
N ILE A 97 -1.70 -9.28 1.75
CA ILE A 97 -1.43 -8.03 2.47
C ILE A 97 -2.74 -7.39 2.94
N HIS A 98 -3.79 -7.41 2.11
CA HIS A 98 -5.09 -6.84 2.46
C HIS A 98 -5.87 -7.65 3.50
N THR A 99 -5.26 -8.67 4.14
CA THR A 99 -5.78 -9.27 5.38
C THR A 99 -5.48 -8.42 6.63
N PHE A 100 -4.71 -7.33 6.51
CA PHE A 100 -4.35 -6.46 7.64
C PHE A 100 -5.54 -5.99 8.52
N PRO A 101 -6.79 -5.83 8.03
CA PRO A 101 -7.91 -5.46 8.89
C PRO A 101 -8.20 -6.45 10.01
N VAL A 102 -7.86 -7.72 9.82
CA VAL A 102 -7.96 -8.74 10.88
C VAL A 102 -7.05 -8.40 12.04
N PHE A 103 -5.78 -8.10 11.72
CA PHE A 103 -4.80 -7.74 12.74
C PHE A 103 -5.12 -6.37 13.36
N VAL A 104 -5.66 -5.43 12.55
CA VAL A 104 -6.17 -4.15 13.09
C VAL A 104 -7.28 -4.41 14.09
N ALA A 105 -8.27 -5.22 13.76
CA ALA A 105 -9.40 -5.52 14.66
C ALA A 105 -8.94 -6.21 15.95
N LEU A 106 -8.03 -7.19 15.83
CA LEU A 106 -7.44 -7.88 16.97
C LEU A 106 -6.68 -6.94 17.92
N LEU A 107 -6.06 -5.90 17.38
CA LEU A 107 -5.31 -4.91 18.16
C LEU A 107 -6.19 -3.74 18.62
N ALA A 108 -7.16 -3.30 17.82
CA ALA A 108 -8.01 -2.15 18.15
C ALA A 108 -8.90 -2.41 19.39
N VAL A 109 -9.36 -3.64 19.55
CA VAL A 109 -10.19 -4.00 20.72
C VAL A 109 -9.42 -3.81 22.04
N PRO A 110 -8.24 -4.42 22.28
CA PRO A 110 -7.54 -4.27 23.55
C PRO A 110 -6.81 -2.91 23.71
N PHE A 111 -6.32 -2.31 22.62
CA PHE A 111 -5.47 -1.10 22.71
C PHE A 111 -6.24 0.21 22.55
N LEU A 112 -7.35 0.21 21.81
CA LEU A 112 -8.15 1.41 21.53
C LEU A 112 -9.57 1.31 22.11
N GLY A 113 -9.93 0.19 22.76
CA GLY A 113 -11.25 -0.01 23.34
C GLY A 113 -12.38 -0.05 22.29
N GLU A 114 -12.08 -0.37 21.02
CA GLU A 114 -13.12 -0.46 19.99
C GLU A 114 -14.02 -1.66 20.22
N ILE A 115 -15.34 -1.45 20.09
CA ILE A 115 -16.36 -2.49 20.17
C ILE A 115 -16.76 -2.87 18.74
N LEU A 116 -16.49 -4.11 18.35
CA LEU A 116 -16.85 -4.61 17.03
C LEU A 116 -18.26 -5.16 17.02
N SER A 117 -19.09 -4.71 16.09
CA SER A 117 -20.40 -5.33 15.82
C SER A 117 -20.24 -6.68 15.12
N ILE A 118 -21.25 -7.53 15.21
CA ILE A 118 -21.28 -8.83 14.50
C ILE A 118 -21.08 -8.64 12.98
N ALA A 119 -21.68 -7.60 12.42
CA ALA A 119 -21.53 -7.29 10.99
C ALA A 119 -20.07 -6.96 10.62
N GLN A 120 -19.35 -6.24 11.49
CA GLN A 120 -17.92 -5.95 11.28
C GLN A 120 -17.06 -7.21 11.39
N CYS A 121 -17.33 -8.07 12.37
CA CYS A 121 -16.65 -9.36 12.50
C CYS A 121 -16.88 -10.24 11.25
N LEU A 122 -18.10 -10.29 10.73
CA LEU A 122 -18.42 -11.02 9.51
C LEU A 122 -17.72 -10.42 8.28
N ALA A 123 -17.68 -9.09 8.15
CA ALA A 123 -16.97 -8.43 7.06
C ALA A 123 -15.47 -8.74 7.08
N ILE A 124 -14.83 -8.69 8.25
CA ILE A 124 -13.44 -9.07 8.44
C ILE A 124 -13.23 -10.53 8.06
N LEU A 125 -14.10 -11.44 8.51
CA LEU A 125 -14.02 -12.87 8.18
C LEU A 125 -14.12 -13.11 6.67
N ILE A 126 -15.03 -12.43 5.98
CA ILE A 126 -15.17 -12.53 4.52
C ILE A 126 -13.89 -12.10 3.81
N VAL A 127 -13.27 -11.00 4.24
CA VAL A 127 -11.98 -10.52 3.69
C VAL A 127 -10.88 -11.57 3.87
N VAL A 128 -10.79 -12.18 5.06
CA VAL A 128 -9.80 -13.24 5.35
C VAL A 128 -10.03 -14.47 4.48
N VAL A 129 -11.26 -14.97 4.46
CA VAL A 129 -11.61 -16.15 3.67
C VAL A 129 -11.37 -15.89 2.19
N GLY A 130 -11.71 -14.70 1.69
CA GLY A 130 -11.44 -14.29 0.31
C GLY A 130 -9.95 -14.28 -0.01
N ALA A 131 -9.14 -13.66 0.85
CA ALA A 131 -7.68 -13.61 0.69
C ALA A 131 -7.04 -15.01 0.75
N PHE A 132 -7.49 -15.82 1.70
CA PHE A 132 -7.02 -17.21 1.84
C PHE A 132 -7.40 -18.06 0.61
N SER A 133 -8.62 -17.90 0.09
CA SER A 133 -9.09 -18.63 -1.10
C SER A 133 -8.26 -18.28 -2.35
N ILE A 134 -7.83 -17.03 -2.49
CA ILE A 134 -6.95 -16.60 -3.58
C ILE A 134 -5.57 -17.24 -3.43
N SER A 135 -5.05 -17.34 -2.20
CA SER A 135 -3.73 -17.93 -1.92
C SER A 135 -3.67 -19.43 -2.15
N LEU A 136 -4.78 -20.17 -1.92
CA LEU A 136 -4.83 -21.62 -2.09
C LEU A 136 -4.84 -22.09 -3.54
N ARG A 137 -5.29 -21.26 -4.48
CA ARG A 137 -5.48 -21.66 -5.89
C ARG A 137 -4.23 -21.79 -6.75
N SER A 138 -3.05 -21.55 -6.17
CA SER A 138 -1.82 -21.37 -6.96
C SER A 138 -0.97 -22.58 -7.25
N SER A 139 -1.24 -23.74 -6.72
CA SER A 139 -0.36 -24.89 -6.97
C SER A 139 -1.13 -26.02 -7.63
N ALA A 140 -1.02 -26.11 -8.95
CA ALA A 140 -1.39 -27.32 -9.68
C ALA A 140 -0.63 -28.50 -9.07
N GLY A 141 -1.26 -29.27 -8.19
CA GLY A 141 -0.76 -30.54 -7.65
C GLY A 141 -0.45 -30.59 -6.16
N ASN A 142 -0.25 -29.50 -5.44
CA ASN A 142 0.00 -29.53 -4.00
C ASN A 142 -0.79 -28.42 -3.27
N LEU A 143 -1.90 -28.82 -2.66
CA LEU A 143 -2.83 -27.92 -1.95
C LEU A 143 -2.26 -27.30 -0.65
N PHE A 144 -1.05 -27.65 -0.22
CA PHE A 144 -0.50 -27.26 1.09
C PHE A 144 0.96 -26.77 1.07
N THR A 145 1.55 -26.45 -0.07
CA THR A 145 2.86 -25.79 -0.05
C THR A 145 2.71 -24.32 0.29
N ILE A 146 2.95 -23.98 1.55
CA ILE A 146 3.11 -22.59 1.99
C ILE A 146 4.35 -22.05 1.27
N ASN A 147 4.12 -21.22 0.26
CA ASN A 147 5.20 -20.52 -0.45
C ASN A 147 5.95 -19.61 0.54
N LYS A 148 7.26 -19.46 0.36
CA LYS A 148 8.12 -18.55 1.17
C LYS A 148 7.60 -17.11 1.19
N ALA A 149 6.84 -16.69 0.19
CA ALA A 149 6.19 -15.38 0.14
C ALA A 149 5.14 -15.19 1.24
N PHE A 150 4.39 -16.24 1.59
CA PHE A 150 3.25 -16.12 2.50
C PHE A 150 3.63 -15.53 3.87
N PRO A 151 4.62 -16.07 4.61
CA PRO A 151 5.00 -15.50 5.91
C PRO A 151 5.53 -14.07 5.79
N ILE A 152 6.22 -13.73 4.69
CA ILE A 152 6.71 -12.38 4.42
C ILE A 152 5.52 -11.40 4.24
N LEU A 153 4.51 -11.82 3.47
CA LEU A 153 3.33 -11.01 3.20
C LEU A 153 2.43 -10.85 4.44
N ILE A 154 2.32 -11.89 5.28
CA ILE A 154 1.65 -11.80 6.58
C ILE A 154 2.40 -10.83 7.51
N ALA A 155 3.73 -10.86 7.53
CA ALA A 155 4.52 -9.89 8.28
C ALA A 155 4.25 -8.45 7.81
N ALA A 156 4.16 -8.21 6.49
CA ALA A 156 3.76 -6.91 5.94
C ALA A 156 2.36 -6.50 6.38
N SER A 157 1.40 -7.44 6.40
CA SER A 157 0.04 -7.23 6.88
C SER A 157 0.00 -6.83 8.36
N ILE A 158 0.77 -7.51 9.22
CA ILE A 158 0.90 -7.18 10.65
C ILE A 158 1.55 -5.81 10.83
N LEU A 159 2.62 -5.50 10.11
CA LEU A 159 3.27 -4.19 10.17
C LEU A 159 2.30 -3.06 9.75
N THR A 160 1.48 -3.31 8.72
CA THR A 160 0.41 -2.38 8.33
C THR A 160 -0.58 -2.16 9.48
N ALA A 161 -1.01 -3.23 10.15
CA ALA A 161 -1.92 -3.12 11.29
C ALA A 161 -1.32 -2.33 12.45
N LEU A 162 -0.06 -2.60 12.80
CA LEU A 162 0.66 -1.84 13.83
C LEU A 162 0.77 -0.36 13.46
N ALA A 163 1.02 -0.04 12.19
CA ALA A 163 1.04 1.34 11.71
C ALA A 163 -0.32 2.03 11.84
N HIS A 164 -1.42 1.31 11.58
CA HIS A 164 -2.78 1.84 11.77
C HIS A 164 -3.08 2.12 13.25
N ILE A 165 -2.75 1.18 14.16
CA ILE A 165 -3.02 1.32 15.60
C ILE A 165 -2.20 2.46 16.20
N THR A 166 -0.89 2.50 15.96
CA THR A 166 -0.03 3.56 16.48
C THR A 166 -0.36 4.92 15.89
N GLY A 167 -0.72 4.97 14.61
CA GLY A 167 -1.20 6.18 13.95
C GLY A 167 -2.53 6.67 14.52
N LYS A 168 -3.49 5.78 14.78
CA LYS A 168 -4.77 6.12 15.38
C LYS A 168 -4.58 6.72 16.77
N TYR A 169 -3.75 6.10 17.60
CA TYR A 169 -3.47 6.60 18.94
C TYR A 169 -2.84 8.00 18.92
N SER A 170 -1.94 8.27 17.98
CA SER A 170 -1.33 9.61 17.82
C SER A 170 -2.37 10.70 17.49
N LEU A 171 -3.40 10.35 16.72
CA LEU A 171 -4.49 11.26 16.32
C LEU A 171 -5.45 11.65 17.47
N GLU A 172 -5.34 11.05 18.65
CA GLU A 172 -6.12 11.46 19.82
C GLU A 172 -5.71 12.83 20.37
N LYS A 173 -4.46 13.24 20.14
CA LYS A 173 -3.89 14.46 20.73
C LYS A 173 -3.12 15.33 19.73
N ILE A 174 -2.87 14.84 18.53
CA ILE A 174 -2.13 15.56 17.48
C ILE A 174 -3.03 15.73 16.27
N GLU A 175 -2.98 16.88 15.64
CA GLU A 175 -3.74 17.23 14.44
C GLU A 175 -3.35 16.35 13.25
N VAL A 176 -4.33 16.09 12.39
CA VAL A 176 -4.23 15.19 11.22
C VAL A 176 -3.04 15.54 10.34
N GLU A 177 -2.87 16.82 10.05
CA GLU A 177 -1.85 17.37 9.15
C GLU A 177 -0.44 17.13 9.70
N PHE A 178 -0.29 17.26 11.01
CA PHE A 178 1.01 17.06 11.65
C PHE A 178 1.33 15.56 11.82
N VAL A 179 0.34 14.72 12.17
CA VAL A 179 0.51 13.26 12.15
C VAL A 179 0.88 12.77 10.75
N TYR A 180 0.24 13.31 9.70
CA TYR A 180 0.58 13.04 8.31
C TYR A 180 2.05 13.38 8.01
N ALA A 181 2.50 14.57 8.40
CA ALA A 181 3.88 15.02 8.18
C ALA A 181 4.90 14.13 8.89
N VAL A 182 4.71 13.88 10.19
CA VAL A 182 5.62 13.06 11.00
C VAL A 182 5.67 11.62 10.47
N ARG A 183 4.53 11.02 10.19
CA ARG A 183 4.45 9.68 9.64
C ARG A 183 5.18 9.57 8.29
N ASN A 184 4.98 10.51 7.38
CA ASN A 184 5.65 10.52 6.08
C ASN A 184 7.17 10.69 6.23
N PHE A 185 7.62 11.54 7.14
CA PHE A 185 9.04 11.71 7.42
C PHE A 185 9.71 10.42 7.86
N PHE A 186 9.15 9.72 8.84
CA PHE A 186 9.72 8.47 9.35
C PHE A 186 9.60 7.31 8.35
N MET A 187 8.51 7.27 7.56
CA MET A 187 8.36 6.32 6.46
C MET A 187 9.44 6.54 5.39
N ALA A 188 9.68 7.79 4.99
CA ALA A 188 10.74 8.15 4.05
C ALA A 188 12.12 7.78 4.61
N THR A 189 12.38 8.10 5.89
CA THR A 189 13.64 7.79 6.57
C THR A 189 13.92 6.29 6.57
N PHE A 190 12.91 5.46 6.87
CA PHE A 190 13.07 4.01 6.81
C PHE A 190 13.39 3.53 5.39
N LEU A 191 12.65 3.97 4.39
CA LEU A 191 12.86 3.56 2.99
C LEU A 191 14.19 4.05 2.43
N ALA A 192 14.67 5.22 2.88
CA ALA A 192 15.96 5.79 2.48
C ALA A 192 17.14 4.87 2.79
N MET A 193 17.04 4.04 3.84
CA MET A 193 18.10 3.07 4.20
C MET A 193 18.33 2.00 3.12
N PHE A 194 17.38 1.79 2.22
CA PHE A 194 17.44 0.79 1.15
C PHE A 194 17.76 1.39 -0.23
N ILE A 195 18.03 2.70 -0.29
CA ILE A 195 18.44 3.39 -1.52
C ILE A 195 19.95 3.18 -1.74
N ARG A 196 20.29 2.76 -2.94
CA ARG A 196 21.68 2.65 -3.37
C ARG A 196 22.11 3.96 -4.04
N PRO A 197 23.19 4.63 -3.59
CA PRO A 197 23.60 5.93 -4.16
C PRO A 197 23.80 5.92 -5.69
N LYS A 198 24.29 4.80 -6.24
CA LYS A 198 24.46 4.63 -7.69
C LYS A 198 23.14 4.69 -8.49
N ASP A 199 22.02 4.39 -7.86
CA ASP A 199 20.72 4.36 -8.54
C ASP A 199 20.14 5.75 -8.76
N THR A 200 20.63 6.78 -8.06
CA THR A 200 20.20 8.17 -8.22
C THR A 200 20.37 8.67 -9.66
N VAL A 201 21.54 8.38 -10.26
CA VAL A 201 21.84 8.76 -11.65
C VAL A 201 20.90 8.06 -12.64
N THR A 202 20.57 6.80 -12.35
CA THR A 202 19.66 6.01 -13.20
C THR A 202 18.23 6.53 -13.15
N VAL A 203 17.76 7.00 -11.98
CA VAL A 203 16.46 7.67 -11.81
C VAL A 203 16.39 8.94 -12.64
N ILE A 204 17.40 9.83 -12.53
CA ILE A 204 17.42 11.08 -13.30
C ILE A 204 17.36 10.78 -14.82
N ARG A 205 18.00 9.71 -15.24
CA ARG A 205 17.96 9.29 -16.65
C ARG A 205 16.59 8.73 -17.04
N ALA A 206 15.94 7.95 -16.18
CA ALA A 206 14.58 7.44 -16.40
C ALA A 206 13.54 8.57 -16.47
N LEU A 207 13.66 9.61 -15.64
CA LEU A 207 12.78 10.78 -15.63
C LEU A 207 12.89 11.67 -16.88
N LYS A 208 13.90 11.48 -17.73
CA LYS A 208 13.96 12.14 -19.04
C LYS A 208 12.90 11.61 -20.02
N ASN A 209 12.35 10.43 -19.77
CA ASN A 209 11.22 9.92 -20.53
C ASN A 209 9.93 10.63 -20.06
N PRO A 210 9.20 11.33 -20.97
CA PRO A 210 8.00 12.10 -20.59
C PRO A 210 6.90 11.24 -19.98
N GLN A 211 6.73 10.00 -20.42
CA GLN A 211 5.77 9.06 -19.89
C GLN A 211 6.11 8.66 -18.44
N THR A 212 7.39 8.36 -18.18
CA THR A 212 7.86 8.05 -16.83
C THR A 212 7.66 9.23 -15.90
N LEU A 213 8.02 10.42 -16.36
CA LEU A 213 7.85 11.66 -15.59
C LEU A 213 6.37 11.91 -15.27
N ALA A 214 5.48 11.76 -16.25
CA ALA A 214 4.04 11.93 -16.04
C ALA A 214 3.48 10.93 -15.02
N LEU A 215 3.87 9.66 -15.09
CA LEU A 215 3.46 8.63 -14.13
C LEU A 215 3.95 8.95 -12.71
N VAL A 216 5.19 9.42 -12.56
CA VAL A 216 5.74 9.85 -11.27
C VAL A 216 5.00 11.06 -10.72
N ILE A 217 4.77 12.09 -11.54
CA ILE A 217 4.07 13.29 -11.09
C ILE A 217 2.63 12.94 -10.69
N VAL A 218 1.90 12.24 -11.53
CA VAL A 218 0.48 11.93 -11.26
C VAL A 218 0.36 10.89 -10.14
N GLY A 219 1.07 9.76 -10.24
CA GLY A 219 0.97 8.65 -9.29
C GLY A 219 1.57 9.00 -7.93
N GLU A 220 2.87 9.29 -7.91
CA GLU A 220 3.62 9.41 -6.66
C GLU A 220 3.58 10.82 -6.05
N THR A 221 3.57 11.88 -6.91
CA THR A 221 3.65 13.25 -6.39
C THR A 221 2.27 13.84 -6.08
N ILE A 222 1.21 13.42 -6.77
CA ILE A 222 -0.14 13.97 -6.56
C ILE A 222 -1.04 12.96 -5.86
N LEU A 223 -1.28 11.80 -6.47
CA LEU A 223 -2.29 10.85 -5.99
C LEU A 223 -1.89 10.14 -4.70
N ALA A 224 -0.66 9.66 -4.59
CA ALA A 224 -0.23 8.92 -3.40
C ALA A 224 -0.29 9.78 -2.12
N PRO A 225 0.22 11.03 -2.08
CA PRO A 225 0.09 11.89 -0.91
C PRO A 225 -1.36 12.24 -0.55
N ILE A 226 -2.22 12.48 -1.54
CA ILE A 226 -3.65 12.69 -1.31
C ILE A 226 -4.27 11.43 -0.70
N GLY A 227 -3.97 10.26 -1.24
CA GLY A 227 -4.43 8.98 -0.70
C GLY A 227 -3.99 8.75 0.74
N ILE A 228 -2.71 9.08 1.07
CA ILE A 228 -2.17 9.00 2.44
C ILE A 228 -2.91 9.96 3.36
N PHE A 229 -3.08 11.23 2.95
CA PHE A 229 -3.75 12.24 3.75
C PHE A 229 -5.21 11.83 4.05
N LEU A 230 -5.95 11.40 3.05
CA LEU A 230 -7.33 10.93 3.21
C LEU A 230 -7.43 9.71 4.15
N ASN A 231 -6.46 8.81 4.12
CA ASN A 231 -6.41 7.66 5.03
C ASN A 231 -6.17 8.11 6.48
N VAL A 232 -5.26 9.06 6.71
CA VAL A 232 -5.01 9.63 8.05
C VAL A 232 -6.24 10.38 8.53
N ALA A 233 -6.86 11.20 7.69
CA ALA A 233 -8.09 11.93 8.00
C ALA A 233 -9.28 11.00 8.27
N ALA A 234 -9.43 9.91 7.51
CA ALA A 234 -10.43 8.89 7.80
C ALA A 234 -10.22 8.27 9.19
N SER A 235 -8.94 7.99 9.52
CA SER A 235 -8.55 7.37 10.79
C SER A 235 -8.76 8.31 11.98
N SER A 236 -8.71 9.63 11.81
CA SER A 236 -8.97 10.58 12.90
C SER A 236 -10.43 10.56 13.37
N ILE A 237 -11.37 10.43 12.43
CA ILE A 237 -12.82 10.56 12.69
C ILE A 237 -13.58 9.23 12.72
N GLY A 238 -12.96 8.12 12.28
CA GLY A 238 -13.58 6.80 12.23
C GLY A 238 -12.93 5.81 13.19
N ALA A 239 -13.69 4.74 13.56
CA ALA A 239 -13.12 3.58 14.20
C ALA A 239 -12.10 2.94 13.26
N ILE A 240 -10.90 2.62 13.75
CA ILE A 240 -9.81 2.18 12.88
C ILE A 240 -10.09 0.80 12.26
N SER A 241 -10.83 -0.05 12.94
CA SER A 241 -11.31 -1.34 12.42
C SER A 241 -12.20 -1.17 11.18
N ILE A 242 -13.08 -0.16 11.16
CA ILE A 242 -13.95 0.15 10.02
C ILE A 242 -13.12 0.77 8.88
N VAL A 243 -12.30 1.78 9.20
CA VAL A 243 -11.46 2.48 8.24
C VAL A 243 -10.54 1.49 7.53
N SER A 244 -9.88 0.60 8.27
CA SER A 244 -8.98 -0.42 7.71
C SER A 244 -9.73 -1.40 6.80
N THR A 245 -10.93 -1.84 7.19
CA THR A 245 -11.76 -2.75 6.40
C THR A 245 -12.18 -2.11 5.07
N VAL A 246 -12.61 -0.83 5.10
CA VAL A 246 -12.96 -0.09 3.89
C VAL A 246 -11.73 0.13 3.00
N THR A 247 -10.58 0.46 3.59
CA THR A 247 -9.32 0.64 2.85
C THR A 247 -8.86 -0.66 2.20
N ALA A 248 -9.16 -1.82 2.79
CA ALA A 248 -8.86 -3.12 2.22
C ALA A 248 -9.69 -3.46 0.96
N SER A 249 -10.67 -2.64 0.58
CA SER A 249 -11.36 -2.73 -0.73
C SER A 249 -10.50 -2.27 -1.92
N ARG A 250 -9.32 -1.73 -1.69
CA ARG A 250 -8.36 -1.28 -2.72
C ARG A 250 -8.16 -2.26 -3.88
N PRO A 251 -8.06 -3.60 -3.70
CA PRO A 251 -7.94 -4.54 -4.83
C PRO A 251 -9.10 -4.47 -5.82
N PHE A 252 -10.30 -4.15 -5.37
CA PHE A 252 -11.45 -3.93 -6.25
C PHE A 252 -11.19 -2.76 -7.21
N PHE A 253 -10.67 -1.65 -6.72
CA PHE A 253 -10.33 -0.49 -7.54
C PHE A 253 -9.15 -0.76 -8.47
N VAL A 254 -8.14 -1.51 -8.00
CA VAL A 254 -7.01 -1.96 -8.85
C VAL A 254 -7.53 -2.77 -10.03
N PHE A 255 -8.45 -3.71 -9.78
CA PHE A 255 -9.08 -4.50 -10.83
C PHE A 255 -9.90 -3.63 -11.79
N LEU A 256 -10.74 -2.73 -11.27
CA LEU A 256 -11.57 -1.82 -12.06
C LEU A 256 -10.72 -0.95 -12.99
N TYR A 257 -9.70 -0.28 -12.45
CA TYR A 257 -8.83 0.59 -13.24
C TYR A 257 -7.93 -0.21 -14.19
N GLY A 258 -7.43 -1.36 -13.76
CA GLY A 258 -6.69 -2.27 -14.62
C GLY A 258 -7.52 -2.70 -15.83
N SER A 259 -8.78 -3.03 -15.64
CA SER A 259 -9.70 -3.40 -16.71
C SER A 259 -9.97 -2.22 -17.67
N ILE A 260 -10.25 -1.03 -17.12
CA ILE A 260 -10.53 0.17 -17.94
C ILE A 260 -9.29 0.59 -18.75
N LEU A 261 -8.11 0.60 -18.14
CA LEU A 261 -6.86 1.06 -18.75
C LEU A 261 -6.24 0.03 -19.70
N SER A 262 -6.74 -1.21 -19.73
CA SER A 262 -6.32 -2.24 -20.69
C SER A 262 -7.10 -2.21 -22.00
N VAL A 263 -8.32 -1.63 -22.04
CA VAL A 263 -9.26 -1.71 -23.17
C VAL A 263 -9.29 -0.45 -24.05
N GLY A 264 -8.47 0.59 -23.77
CA GLY A 264 -8.56 1.87 -24.47
C GLY A 264 -7.33 2.23 -25.31
N PRO A 265 -7.36 3.38 -26.02
CA PRO A 265 -6.20 3.94 -26.72
C PRO A 265 -5.04 4.29 -25.78
N PHE A 266 -5.28 4.32 -24.47
CA PHE A 266 -4.32 4.51 -23.41
C PHE A 266 -3.87 3.17 -22.82
N ARG A 267 -3.32 2.25 -23.62
CA ARG A 267 -2.73 1.01 -23.10
C ARG A 267 -1.57 1.32 -22.16
N LEU A 268 -1.88 1.61 -20.89
CA LEU A 268 -0.89 1.76 -19.82
C LEU A 268 -0.34 0.41 -19.35
N LEU A 269 -1.07 -0.68 -19.54
CA LEU A 269 -0.67 -2.04 -19.20
C LEU A 269 -0.74 -2.91 -20.44
N ASP A 270 0.36 -3.55 -20.82
CA ASP A 270 0.40 -4.58 -21.88
C ASP A 270 -0.11 -5.95 -21.37
N GLU A 271 -0.90 -5.97 -20.31
CA GLU A 271 -1.55 -7.18 -19.84
C GLU A 271 -2.83 -7.38 -20.65
N SER A 272 -2.88 -8.46 -21.42
CA SER A 272 -4.15 -9.05 -21.83
C SER A 272 -4.85 -9.48 -20.52
N ILE A 273 -5.75 -8.63 -20.01
CA ILE A 273 -6.72 -9.07 -19.02
C ILE A 273 -7.64 -10.00 -19.79
N ASP A 274 -7.32 -11.28 -19.72
CA ASP A 274 -8.21 -12.31 -20.17
C ASP A 274 -9.36 -12.35 -19.17
N ILE A 275 -10.45 -11.65 -19.50
CA ILE A 275 -11.71 -11.72 -18.74
C ILE A 275 -12.14 -13.18 -18.61
N LEU A 276 -11.71 -14.03 -19.53
CA LEU A 276 -11.87 -15.49 -19.49
C LEU A 276 -11.03 -16.15 -18.39
N SER A 277 -9.91 -15.58 -17.94
CA SER A 277 -9.12 -16.14 -16.83
C SER A 277 -9.80 -15.98 -15.47
N LEU A 278 -10.77 -15.08 -15.35
CA LEU A 278 -11.64 -14.95 -14.18
C LEU A 278 -12.81 -15.94 -14.20
N ILE A 279 -13.25 -16.41 -15.38
CA ILE A 279 -14.38 -17.32 -15.59
C ILE A 279 -13.87 -18.75 -15.84
N HIS A 280 -12.77 -18.93 -16.56
CA HIS A 280 -12.15 -20.23 -16.84
C HIS A 280 -10.95 -20.49 -15.91
N ILE A 281 -11.23 -21.16 -14.85
CA ILE A 281 -10.30 -21.74 -13.85
C ILE A 281 -9.66 -23.03 -14.39
N SER A 282 -9.46 -23.17 -15.69
CA SER A 282 -8.85 -24.33 -16.28
C SER A 282 -8.19 -24.01 -17.61
N GLU A 283 -6.91 -23.58 -17.58
CA GLU A 283 -5.88 -24.06 -18.50
C GLU A 283 -4.52 -23.40 -18.20
N PRO A 284 -3.44 -24.17 -18.05
CA PRO A 284 -2.10 -23.62 -17.83
C PRO A 284 -1.52 -23.23 -19.18
N THR A 285 -1.59 -21.97 -19.55
CA THR A 285 -0.78 -21.47 -20.66
C THR A 285 0.68 -21.37 -20.22
N ARG A 286 1.50 -22.20 -20.86
CA ARG A 286 2.96 -22.15 -20.83
C ARG A 286 3.42 -20.72 -21.08
N ARG A 287 4.02 -20.08 -20.08
CA ARG A 287 4.83 -18.86 -20.27
C ARG A 287 6.26 -19.15 -19.87
N THR A 288 7.14 -18.89 -20.83
CA THR A 288 8.60 -18.89 -20.67
C THR A 288 9.02 -18.01 -19.50
N PRO A 289 9.93 -18.48 -18.64
CA PRO A 289 10.48 -17.65 -17.57
C PRO A 289 11.32 -16.52 -18.19
N ILE A 290 11.02 -15.29 -17.79
CA ILE A 290 11.88 -14.14 -18.08
C ILE A 290 13.17 -14.36 -17.30
N SER A 291 14.25 -14.63 -18.03
CA SER A 291 15.61 -14.75 -17.52
C SER A 291 16.03 -13.40 -16.92
N TYR A 292 16.13 -13.34 -15.60
CA TYR A 292 16.81 -12.25 -14.91
C TYR A 292 18.32 -12.56 -14.94
N ALA A 293 19.04 -11.93 -15.85
CA ALA A 293 20.49 -11.88 -15.79
C ALA A 293 20.92 -11.12 -14.53
N VAL A 294 21.90 -11.69 -13.85
CA VAL A 294 22.58 -11.32 -12.60
C VAL A 294 23.10 -9.89 -12.58
#